data_44f99003a3e4b9110e8cb517fe2b7cdf
#
_entry.id   44f99003a3e4b9110e8cb517fe2b7cdf
#
_cell.length_a   1.000
_cell.length_b   1.000
_cell.length_c   1.000
_cell.angle_alpha   90.00
_cell.angle_beta   90.00
_cell.angle_gamma   90.00
#
_symmetry.space_group_name_H-M   'P 1'
#
loop_
_entity.id
_entity.type
_entity.pdbx_description
1 polymer ?
#
loop_
_entity_poly.entity_id
_entity_poly.type
_entity_poly.pdbx_seq_one_letter_code
_entity_poly.pdbx_strand_id
1 'polypeptide(L)'
;MGLWGQAASPDTAEAVLRRRLDALGMPPFRGFATHTNRTVLLSVTARGVLRVHRGYAWAPDRVLSAIVRYVRPGTRRATRRSAEREFLTFPVEAHAPPARPSRRGVERPRAGDEAIHQRLSEMHGRLNAEHFRGALAAIPFRLSGRMRTRLGELSVDARSGRVLEIALSRAHLRHGWVEVERTVLHEMVHQWQAESALPVDHGTGFR
;
A
#
# COMPACT_ATOMS: atom_id res chain seq x y z
N MET A 1 -27.76 2.91 30.61
CA MET A 1 -26.36 2.91 31.07
C MET A 1 -25.56 2.07 30.08
N GLY A 2 -24.94 2.72 29.11
CA GLY A 2 -24.19 2.07 28.05
C GLY A 2 -22.74 1.88 28.46
N LEU A 3 -22.33 0.62 28.54
CA LEU A 3 -20.92 0.25 28.71
C LEU A 3 -20.21 0.48 27.35
N TRP A 4 -19.69 1.66 27.15
CA TRP A 4 -18.74 1.93 26.07
C TRP A 4 -17.42 1.24 26.45
N GLY A 5 -17.12 0.14 25.79
CA GLY A 5 -15.85 -0.56 25.95
C GLY A 5 -14.70 0.41 25.73
N GLN A 6 -13.86 0.55 26.75
CA GLN A 6 -12.62 1.32 26.69
C GLN A 6 -11.79 0.83 25.51
N ALA A 7 -11.56 1.70 24.53
CA ALA A 7 -10.61 1.44 23.46
C ALA A 7 -9.24 1.22 24.13
N ALA A 8 -8.77 -0.03 24.11
CA ALA A 8 -7.48 -0.40 24.68
C ALA A 8 -6.39 0.54 24.12
N SER A 9 -5.53 1.04 25.01
CA SER A 9 -4.40 1.90 24.67
C SER A 9 -3.55 1.25 23.57
N PRO A 10 -2.91 2.04 22.66
CA PRO A 10 -2.10 1.51 21.56
C PRO A 10 -1.09 0.45 21.98
N ASP A 11 -0.44 0.67 23.09
CA ASP A 11 0.59 -0.20 23.65
C ASP A 11 0.03 -1.56 24.10
N THR A 12 -1.21 -1.57 24.61
CA THR A 12 -1.86 -2.80 25.06
C THR A 12 -2.22 -3.72 23.88
N ALA A 13 -2.71 -3.16 22.75
CA ALA A 13 -3.06 -3.95 21.58
C ALA A 13 -1.81 -4.52 20.88
N GLU A 14 -0.71 -3.77 20.84
CA GLU A 14 0.58 -4.24 20.31
C GLU A 14 1.16 -5.36 21.18
N ALA A 15 1.18 -5.18 22.47
CA ALA A 15 1.69 -6.19 23.43
C ALA A 15 0.84 -7.49 23.38
N VAL A 16 -0.48 -7.37 23.26
CA VAL A 16 -1.39 -8.53 23.12
C VAL A 16 -1.11 -9.25 21.81
N LEU A 17 -1.06 -8.54 20.69
CA LEU A 17 -0.80 -9.13 19.39
C LEU A 17 0.56 -9.82 19.36
N ARG A 18 1.59 -9.17 19.90
CA ARG A 18 2.95 -9.74 19.97
C ARG A 18 2.95 -11.05 20.75
N ARG A 19 2.41 -11.09 21.93
CA ARG A 19 2.33 -12.32 22.77
C ARG A 19 1.61 -13.45 22.08
N ARG A 20 0.47 -13.15 21.40
CA ARG A 20 -0.29 -14.17 20.67
C ARG A 20 0.49 -14.74 19.48
N LEU A 21 1.18 -13.88 18.73
CA LEU A 21 2.02 -14.33 17.62
C LEU A 21 3.21 -15.17 18.11
N ASP A 22 3.85 -14.76 19.21
CA ASP A 22 4.96 -15.51 19.80
C ASP A 22 4.49 -16.89 20.30
N ALA A 23 3.31 -16.98 20.94
CA ALA A 23 2.70 -18.24 21.36
C ALA A 23 2.38 -19.19 20.18
N LEU A 24 2.14 -18.66 18.98
CA LEU A 24 1.92 -19.41 17.75
C LEU A 24 3.22 -19.75 16.99
N GLY A 25 4.38 -19.51 17.60
CA GLY A 25 5.68 -19.85 17.04
C GLY A 25 6.19 -18.88 15.99
N MET A 26 5.97 -17.57 16.21
CA MET A 26 6.54 -16.51 15.39
C MET A 26 8.07 -16.63 15.36
N PRO A 27 8.69 -16.60 14.19
CA PRO A 27 10.16 -16.56 14.09
C PRO A 27 10.70 -15.26 14.69
N PRO A 28 11.94 -15.25 15.20
CA PRO A 28 12.54 -14.07 15.78
C PRO A 28 12.72 -12.95 14.75
N PHE A 29 12.32 -11.73 15.12
CA PHE A 29 12.57 -10.50 14.37
C PHE A 29 13.37 -9.54 15.24
N ARG A 30 14.16 -8.65 14.61
CA ARG A 30 14.90 -7.59 15.32
C ARG A 30 14.00 -6.59 16.05
N GLY A 31 12.75 -6.51 15.64
CA GLY A 31 11.76 -5.66 16.28
C GLY A 31 10.35 -5.99 15.80
N PHE A 32 9.36 -5.51 16.55
CA PHE A 32 7.97 -5.63 16.23
C PHE A 32 7.32 -4.25 16.36
N ALA A 33 6.42 -3.90 15.45
CA ALA A 33 5.66 -2.66 15.50
C ALA A 33 4.27 -2.85 14.88
N THR A 34 3.28 -2.16 15.38
CA THR A 34 1.96 -2.11 14.76
C THR A 34 1.76 -0.84 13.94
N HIS A 35 0.83 -0.90 13.00
CA HIS A 35 0.42 0.25 12.19
C HIS A 35 -1.06 0.15 11.81
N THR A 36 -1.58 1.21 11.19
CA THR A 36 -2.97 1.30 10.69
C THR A 36 -3.03 1.62 9.20
N ASN A 37 -2.03 1.18 8.42
CA ASN A 37 -2.01 1.38 6.96
C ASN A 37 -3.09 0.51 6.31
N ARG A 38 -3.80 1.08 5.34
CA ARG A 38 -4.87 0.38 4.62
C ARG A 38 -4.38 -0.54 3.50
N THR A 39 -3.26 -0.20 2.86
CA THR A 39 -2.76 -0.91 1.67
C THR A 39 -1.76 -2.01 2.00
N VAL A 40 -0.97 -1.86 3.05
CA VAL A 40 0.03 -2.86 3.46
C VAL A 40 -0.30 -3.30 4.86
N LEU A 41 -0.86 -4.50 5.00
CA LEU A 41 -1.29 -5.04 6.30
C LEU A 41 -0.17 -5.73 7.06
N LEU A 42 0.85 -6.21 6.32
CA LEU A 42 2.00 -6.93 6.87
C LEU A 42 3.26 -6.58 6.07
N SER A 43 4.36 -6.29 6.73
CA SER A 43 5.66 -6.06 6.07
C SER A 43 6.83 -6.35 7.00
N VAL A 44 7.96 -6.73 6.42
CA VAL A 44 9.24 -6.82 7.12
C VAL A 44 10.17 -5.77 6.53
N THR A 45 10.69 -4.88 7.38
CA THR A 45 11.62 -3.84 6.94
C THR A 45 13.00 -4.43 6.62
N ALA A 46 13.82 -3.71 5.85
CA ALA A 46 15.22 -4.09 5.60
C ALA A 46 16.04 -4.25 6.89
N ARG A 47 15.62 -3.61 7.99
CA ARG A 47 16.23 -3.74 9.31
C ARG A 47 15.74 -4.94 10.11
N GLY A 48 14.90 -5.81 9.52
CA GLY A 48 14.35 -6.99 10.20
C GLY A 48 13.25 -6.70 11.21
N VAL A 49 12.56 -5.57 11.11
CA VAL A 49 11.40 -5.25 11.96
C VAL A 49 10.13 -5.74 11.27
N LEU A 50 9.38 -6.60 11.95
CA LEU A 50 8.05 -7.02 11.52
C LEU A 50 7.04 -5.93 11.85
N ARG A 51 6.29 -5.48 10.85
CA ARG A 51 5.21 -4.50 10.98
C ARG A 51 3.89 -5.15 10.62
N VAL A 52 2.94 -5.13 11.55
CA VAL A 52 1.63 -5.81 11.42
C VAL A 52 0.52 -4.80 11.60
N HIS A 53 -0.56 -4.93 10.83
CA HIS A 53 -1.72 -4.08 11.02
C HIS A 53 -2.35 -4.34 12.39
N ARG A 54 -2.60 -3.26 13.14
CA ARG A 54 -3.09 -3.31 14.51
C ARG A 54 -4.40 -4.08 14.67
N GLY A 55 -5.27 -4.05 13.66
CA GLY A 55 -6.53 -4.76 13.64
C GLY A 55 -6.39 -6.27 13.86
N TYR A 56 -5.23 -6.88 13.56
CA TYR A 56 -5.00 -8.30 13.84
C TYR A 56 -4.92 -8.64 15.32
N ALA A 57 -4.87 -7.68 16.23
CA ALA A 57 -4.97 -7.96 17.67
C ALA A 57 -6.28 -8.66 18.04
N TRP A 58 -7.32 -8.47 17.24
CA TRP A 58 -8.65 -9.09 17.42
C TRP A 58 -8.89 -10.29 16.49
N ALA A 59 -7.94 -10.65 15.68
CA ALA A 59 -8.07 -11.79 14.77
C ALA A 59 -8.08 -13.11 15.53
N PRO A 60 -8.82 -14.13 15.06
CA PRO A 60 -8.74 -15.48 15.63
C PRO A 60 -7.36 -16.11 15.36
N ASP A 61 -6.97 -17.08 16.20
CA ASP A 61 -5.63 -17.69 16.13
C ASP A 61 -5.33 -18.37 14.79
N ARG A 62 -6.34 -18.86 14.08
CA ARG A 62 -6.16 -19.38 12.70
C ARG A 62 -5.57 -18.31 11.76
N VAL A 63 -6.05 -17.07 11.85
CA VAL A 63 -5.57 -15.95 11.03
C VAL A 63 -4.15 -15.55 11.45
N LEU A 64 -3.88 -15.50 12.76
CA LEU A 64 -2.54 -15.23 13.29
C LEU A 64 -1.55 -16.35 12.91
N SER A 65 -1.97 -17.61 12.92
CA SER A 65 -1.18 -18.75 12.43
C SER A 65 -0.86 -18.63 10.93
N ALA A 66 -1.77 -18.06 10.14
CA ALA A 66 -1.49 -17.77 8.74
C ALA A 66 -0.39 -16.68 8.60
N ILE A 67 -0.44 -15.63 9.42
CA ILE A 67 0.63 -14.62 9.47
C ILE A 67 1.97 -15.27 9.82
N VAL A 68 2.02 -16.13 10.84
CA VAL A 68 3.24 -16.86 11.23
C VAL A 68 3.78 -17.71 10.10
N ARG A 69 2.92 -18.48 9.40
CA ARG A 69 3.32 -19.27 8.22
C ARG A 69 3.86 -18.41 7.09
N TYR A 70 3.23 -17.24 6.84
CA TYR A 70 3.63 -16.32 5.79
C TYR A 70 5.04 -15.76 5.99
N VAL A 71 5.37 -15.35 7.23
CA VAL A 71 6.65 -14.71 7.54
C VAL A 71 7.78 -15.70 7.84
N ARG A 72 7.46 -16.99 8.02
CA ARG A 72 8.46 -18.01 8.36
C ARG A 72 9.48 -18.19 7.23
N PRO A 73 10.79 -18.09 7.53
CA PRO A 73 11.84 -18.37 6.54
C PRO A 73 11.69 -19.76 5.94
N GLY A 74 12.03 -19.93 4.67
CA GLY A 74 11.97 -21.21 3.98
C GLY A 74 10.56 -21.69 3.60
N THR A 75 9.49 -20.95 3.92
CA THR A 75 8.14 -21.30 3.51
C THR A 75 8.02 -21.34 1.98
N ARG A 76 7.53 -22.45 1.44
CA ARG A 76 7.29 -22.63 -0.01
C ARG A 76 6.32 -21.57 -0.53
N ARG A 77 6.56 -21.10 -1.76
CA ARG A 77 5.75 -20.03 -2.39
C ARG A 77 4.25 -20.31 -2.39
N ALA A 78 3.85 -21.55 -2.66
CA ALA A 78 2.43 -21.94 -2.65
C ALA A 78 1.81 -21.81 -1.25
N THR A 79 2.50 -22.30 -0.21
CA THR A 79 2.07 -22.19 1.19
C THR A 79 2.00 -20.72 1.63
N ARG A 80 2.98 -19.89 1.22
CA ARG A 80 2.99 -18.46 1.52
C ARG A 80 1.80 -17.75 0.89
N ARG A 81 1.49 -18.00 -0.38
CA ARG A 81 0.30 -17.45 -1.05
C ARG A 81 -1.01 -17.90 -0.41
N SER A 82 -1.09 -19.17 0.03
CA SER A 82 -2.28 -19.65 0.73
C SER A 82 -2.46 -18.96 2.07
N ALA A 83 -1.40 -18.80 2.85
CA ALA A 83 -1.40 -18.08 4.11
C ALA A 83 -1.77 -16.59 3.93
N GLU A 84 -1.26 -15.95 2.88
CA GLU A 84 -1.58 -14.57 2.53
C GLU A 84 -3.07 -14.39 2.27
N ARG A 85 -3.68 -15.22 1.43
CA ARG A 85 -5.12 -15.18 1.18
C ARG A 85 -5.91 -15.35 2.49
N GLU A 86 -5.47 -16.24 3.38
CA GLU A 86 -6.16 -16.52 4.63
C GLU A 86 -6.16 -15.31 5.58
N PHE A 87 -5.02 -14.65 5.80
CA PHE A 87 -5.01 -13.50 6.69
C PHE A 87 -5.62 -12.24 6.06
N LEU A 88 -5.60 -12.10 4.73
CA LEU A 88 -6.23 -10.96 4.04
C LEU A 88 -7.77 -10.99 4.12
N THR A 89 -8.39 -12.15 4.37
CA THR A 89 -9.86 -12.21 4.55
C THR A 89 -10.34 -11.59 5.86
N PHE A 90 -9.45 -11.35 6.82
CA PHE A 90 -9.84 -10.78 8.11
C PHE A 90 -10.03 -9.25 8.00
N PRO A 91 -11.21 -8.72 8.39
CA PRO A 91 -11.54 -7.30 8.24
C PRO A 91 -10.84 -6.44 9.30
N VAL A 92 -9.54 -6.26 9.18
CA VAL A 92 -8.72 -5.50 10.15
C VAL A 92 -9.22 -4.08 10.40
N GLU A 93 -9.87 -3.47 9.40
CA GLU A 93 -10.39 -2.10 9.48
C GLU A 93 -11.57 -1.97 10.43
N ALA A 94 -12.36 -3.04 10.60
CA ALA A 94 -13.48 -3.05 11.55
C ALA A 94 -12.99 -3.01 13.02
N HIS A 95 -11.74 -3.37 13.26
CA HIS A 95 -11.14 -3.49 14.59
C HIS A 95 -10.04 -2.46 14.87
N ALA A 96 -9.71 -1.62 13.90
CA ALA A 96 -8.78 -0.52 14.10
C ALA A 96 -9.54 0.81 14.21
N PRO A 97 -9.16 1.70 15.12
CA PRO A 97 -9.69 3.05 15.06
C PRO A 97 -9.33 3.63 13.69
N PRO A 98 -10.21 4.45 13.10
CA PRO A 98 -9.93 5.06 11.81
C PRO A 98 -8.56 5.74 11.88
N ALA A 99 -7.72 5.46 10.88
CA ALA A 99 -6.42 6.10 10.79
C ALA A 99 -6.65 7.60 10.91
N ARG A 100 -6.05 8.24 11.93
CA ARG A 100 -6.07 9.70 11.99
C ARG A 100 -5.60 10.18 10.63
N PRO A 101 -6.36 11.04 9.94
CA PRO A 101 -5.89 11.59 8.68
C PRO A 101 -4.48 12.09 8.93
N SER A 102 -3.52 11.54 8.19
CA SER A 102 -2.14 11.94 8.42
C SER A 102 -2.11 13.44 8.22
N ARG A 103 -1.72 14.20 9.24
CA ARG A 103 -1.42 15.63 9.15
C ARG A 103 -0.18 15.88 8.27
N ARG A 104 0.12 14.98 7.37
CA ARG A 104 1.06 15.23 6.29
C ARG A 104 0.39 16.28 5.42
N GLY A 105 0.65 17.54 5.77
CA GLY A 105 0.11 18.68 5.02
C GLY A 105 0.30 18.43 3.53
N VAL A 106 -0.69 18.78 2.74
CA VAL A 106 -0.60 18.76 1.28
C VAL A 106 0.74 19.40 0.92
N GLU A 107 1.57 18.68 0.19
CA GLU A 107 2.88 19.17 -0.21
C GLU A 107 2.65 20.40 -1.10
N ARG A 108 3.13 21.56 -0.68
CA ARG A 108 2.90 22.81 -1.42
C ARG A 108 3.56 22.71 -2.78
N PRO A 109 2.87 23.14 -3.86
CA PRO A 109 3.48 23.28 -5.17
C PRO A 109 4.73 24.16 -5.10
N ARG A 110 5.72 23.83 -5.90
CA ARG A 110 6.94 24.62 -6.04
C ARG A 110 6.91 25.39 -7.35
N ALA A 111 7.67 26.46 -7.42
CA ALA A 111 7.88 27.17 -8.69
C ALA A 111 8.37 26.16 -9.76
N GLY A 112 7.77 26.21 -10.94
CA GLY A 112 8.07 25.29 -12.05
C GLY A 112 7.30 23.96 -12.05
N ASP A 113 6.54 23.62 -10.99
CA ASP A 113 5.73 22.40 -10.97
C ASP A 113 4.67 22.38 -12.06
N GLU A 114 4.13 23.54 -12.41
CA GLU A 114 3.06 23.67 -13.40
C GLU A 114 3.49 23.14 -14.78
N ALA A 115 4.68 23.54 -15.24
CA ALA A 115 5.25 23.03 -16.49
C ALA A 115 5.51 21.53 -16.44
N ILE A 116 5.91 20.98 -15.28
CA ILE A 116 6.10 19.56 -15.08
C ILE A 116 4.76 18.82 -15.14
N HIS A 117 3.73 19.33 -14.47
CA HIS A 117 2.38 18.76 -14.46
C HIS A 117 1.78 18.75 -15.87
N GLN A 118 1.92 19.85 -16.61
CA GLN A 118 1.49 19.92 -18.00
C GLN A 118 2.16 18.84 -18.84
N ARG A 119 3.49 18.73 -18.77
CA ARG A 119 4.24 17.71 -19.52
C ARG A 119 3.85 16.29 -19.14
N LEU A 120 3.58 16.01 -17.85
CA LEU A 120 3.11 14.71 -17.40
C LEU A 120 1.70 14.39 -17.92
N SER A 121 0.81 15.38 -17.98
CA SER A 121 -0.54 15.22 -18.54
C SER A 121 -0.50 14.97 -20.03
N GLU A 122 0.33 15.68 -20.78
CA GLU A 122 0.57 15.46 -22.21
C GLU A 122 1.15 14.06 -22.48
N MET A 123 2.13 13.65 -21.67
CA MET A 123 2.73 12.32 -21.71
C MET A 123 1.68 11.24 -21.45
N HIS A 124 0.84 11.39 -20.43
CA HIS A 124 -0.25 10.47 -20.12
C HIS A 124 -1.22 10.36 -21.30
N GLY A 125 -1.64 11.48 -21.89
CA GLY A 125 -2.54 11.48 -23.05
C GLY A 125 -1.94 10.74 -24.26
N ARG A 126 -0.66 10.97 -24.56
CA ARG A 126 0.07 10.28 -25.64
C ARG A 126 0.16 8.78 -25.38
N LEU A 127 0.62 8.38 -24.20
CA LEU A 127 0.75 6.97 -23.83
C LEU A 127 -0.62 6.26 -23.76
N ASN A 128 -1.67 6.97 -23.34
CA ASN A 128 -3.03 6.45 -23.33
C ASN A 128 -3.50 6.12 -24.76
N ALA A 129 -3.29 7.02 -25.68
CA ALA A 129 -3.64 6.79 -27.10
C ALA A 129 -2.84 5.61 -27.69
N GLU A 130 -1.53 5.55 -27.41
CA GLU A 130 -0.60 4.58 -27.99
C GLU A 130 -0.81 3.16 -27.44
N HIS A 131 -0.97 3.01 -26.11
CA HIS A 131 -0.95 1.70 -25.44
C HIS A 131 -2.33 1.25 -24.93
N PHE A 132 -3.25 2.17 -24.69
CA PHE A 132 -4.56 1.87 -24.09
C PHE A 132 -5.74 2.29 -24.97
N ARG A 133 -5.51 2.65 -26.24
CA ARG A 133 -6.54 3.07 -27.22
C ARG A 133 -7.39 4.27 -26.72
N GLY A 134 -6.83 5.11 -25.86
CA GLY A 134 -7.53 6.24 -25.27
C GLY A 134 -8.55 5.87 -24.20
N ALA A 135 -8.54 4.62 -23.70
CA ALA A 135 -9.57 4.11 -22.78
C ALA A 135 -9.43 4.60 -21.34
N LEU A 136 -8.24 5.09 -20.93
CA LEU A 136 -8.02 5.54 -19.57
C LEU A 136 -8.56 6.94 -19.31
N ALA A 137 -9.13 7.15 -18.13
CA ALA A 137 -9.53 8.48 -17.70
C ALA A 137 -8.31 9.40 -17.51
N ALA A 138 -8.49 10.69 -17.83
CA ALA A 138 -7.48 11.69 -17.47
C ALA A 138 -7.46 11.87 -15.94
N ILE A 139 -6.29 11.76 -15.34
CA ILE A 139 -6.10 11.86 -13.89
C ILE A 139 -5.00 12.86 -13.56
N PRO A 140 -5.08 13.52 -12.39
CA PRO A 140 -4.05 14.46 -11.96
C PRO A 140 -2.76 13.75 -11.58
N PHE A 141 -1.64 14.47 -11.73
CA PHE A 141 -0.34 14.08 -11.22
C PHE A 141 -0.01 14.85 -9.95
N ARG A 142 0.67 14.20 -9.01
CA ARG A 142 1.22 14.85 -7.81
C ARG A 142 2.71 14.59 -7.71
N LEU A 143 3.49 15.65 -7.50
CA LEU A 143 4.93 15.56 -7.27
C LEU A 143 5.22 15.48 -5.78
N SER A 144 5.90 14.42 -5.35
CA SER A 144 6.25 14.20 -3.94
C SER A 144 7.75 14.30 -3.69
N GLY A 145 8.16 15.23 -2.84
CA GLY A 145 9.51 15.33 -2.29
C GLY A 145 9.78 14.33 -1.17
N ARG A 146 8.74 13.64 -0.69
CA ARG A 146 8.81 12.69 0.43
C ARG A 146 8.95 11.23 -0.02
N MET A 147 8.67 10.93 -1.29
CA MET A 147 8.86 9.59 -1.85
C MET A 147 10.35 9.32 -2.04
N ARG A 148 10.92 8.41 -1.22
CA ARG A 148 12.34 8.08 -1.25
C ARG A 148 12.65 6.71 -1.84
N THR A 149 11.73 5.76 -1.72
CA THR A 149 11.91 4.35 -2.12
C THR A 149 11.05 3.93 -3.30
N ARG A 150 10.04 4.74 -3.66
CA ARG A 150 9.17 4.53 -4.81
C ARG A 150 9.40 5.65 -5.83
N LEU A 151 9.34 5.31 -7.10
CA LEU A 151 9.48 6.25 -8.20
C LEU A 151 8.12 6.85 -8.58
N GLY A 152 7.07 6.00 -8.57
CA GLY A 152 5.68 6.35 -8.77
C GLY A 152 4.76 5.61 -7.79
N GLU A 153 3.50 6.00 -7.76
CA GLU A 153 2.42 5.35 -6.99
C GLU A 153 1.05 5.78 -7.51
N LEU A 154 0.24 4.81 -7.94
CA LEU A 154 -1.17 5.04 -8.21
C LEU A 154 -1.96 5.14 -6.91
N SER A 155 -2.78 6.17 -6.76
CA SER A 155 -3.70 6.33 -5.64
C SER A 155 -5.12 5.97 -6.07
N VAL A 156 -5.73 5.01 -5.37
CA VAL A 156 -7.10 4.55 -5.62
C VAL A 156 -7.92 4.77 -4.35
N ASP A 157 -9.13 5.27 -4.49
CA ASP A 157 -10.07 5.36 -3.38
C ASP A 157 -10.51 3.96 -2.94
N ALA A 158 -10.20 3.61 -1.70
CA ALA A 158 -10.43 2.26 -1.15
C ALA A 158 -11.91 1.88 -1.06
N ARG A 159 -12.83 2.87 -1.09
CA ARG A 159 -14.26 2.64 -0.95
C ARG A 159 -14.95 2.48 -2.30
N SER A 160 -14.59 3.30 -3.26
CA SER A 160 -15.21 3.34 -4.59
C SER A 160 -14.41 2.63 -5.68
N GLY A 161 -13.16 2.27 -5.43
CA GLY A 161 -12.24 1.77 -6.45
C GLY A 161 -11.79 2.83 -7.47
N ARG A 162 -12.24 4.08 -7.31
CA ARG A 162 -11.93 5.16 -8.25
C ARG A 162 -10.45 5.54 -8.17
N VAL A 163 -9.81 5.65 -9.31
CA VAL A 163 -8.46 6.20 -9.41
C VAL A 163 -8.48 7.70 -9.07
N LEU A 164 -7.57 8.14 -8.24
CA LEU A 164 -7.50 9.52 -7.73
C LEU A 164 -6.38 10.32 -8.39
N GLU A 165 -5.16 9.79 -8.43
CA GLU A 165 -3.97 10.46 -8.94
C GLU A 165 -2.82 9.47 -9.18
N ILE A 166 -1.84 9.89 -9.99
CA ILE A 166 -0.51 9.29 -10.00
C ILE A 166 0.45 10.23 -9.26
N ALA A 167 1.06 9.74 -8.18
CA ALA A 167 2.11 10.44 -7.49
C ALA A 167 3.48 10.04 -8.03
N LEU A 168 4.36 11.01 -8.31
CA LEU A 168 5.74 10.78 -8.75
C LEU A 168 6.74 11.37 -7.77
N SER A 169 7.85 10.67 -7.55
CA SER A 169 8.96 11.17 -6.76
C SER A 169 9.65 12.34 -7.48
N ARG A 170 9.81 13.48 -6.80
CA ARG A 170 10.60 14.59 -7.34
C ARG A 170 12.05 14.20 -7.61
N ALA A 171 12.62 13.33 -6.80
CA ALA A 171 13.98 12.85 -7.01
C ALA A 171 14.10 12.07 -8.32
N HIS A 172 13.02 11.41 -8.75
CA HIS A 172 12.99 10.63 -9.99
C HIS A 172 13.12 11.51 -11.23
N LEU A 173 12.62 12.73 -11.22
CA LEU A 173 12.74 13.68 -12.33
C LEU A 173 14.20 13.95 -12.73
N ARG A 174 15.16 13.74 -11.81
CA ARG A 174 16.60 13.91 -12.08
C ARG A 174 17.19 12.83 -12.99
N HIS A 175 16.51 11.71 -13.13
CA HIS A 175 16.95 10.59 -13.99
C HIS A 175 16.58 10.77 -15.46
N GLY A 176 15.91 11.89 -15.78
CA GLY A 176 15.50 12.22 -17.14
C GLY A 176 14.11 11.71 -17.53
N TRP A 177 13.58 12.29 -18.57
CA TRP A 177 12.18 12.08 -18.97
C TRP A 177 11.89 10.68 -19.51
N VAL A 178 12.88 9.98 -20.07
CA VAL A 178 12.73 8.59 -20.51
C VAL A 178 12.41 7.66 -19.32
N GLU A 179 13.11 7.83 -18.20
CA GLU A 179 12.84 7.03 -17.01
C GLU A 179 11.53 7.42 -16.34
N VAL A 180 11.18 8.71 -16.37
CA VAL A 180 9.87 9.19 -15.90
C VAL A 180 8.75 8.57 -16.72
N GLU A 181 8.88 8.52 -18.05
CA GLU A 181 7.91 7.92 -18.96
C GLU A 181 7.69 6.43 -18.66
N ARG A 182 8.75 5.67 -18.44
CA ARG A 182 8.66 4.26 -18.04
C ARG A 182 7.87 4.10 -16.73
N THR A 183 8.10 4.99 -15.77
CA THR A 183 7.36 4.97 -14.50
C THR A 183 5.91 5.37 -14.69
N VAL A 184 5.62 6.39 -15.49
CA VAL A 184 4.24 6.79 -15.80
C VAL A 184 3.50 5.64 -16.49
N LEU A 185 4.10 5.01 -17.49
CA LEU A 185 3.51 3.86 -18.17
C LEU A 185 3.23 2.70 -17.20
N HIS A 186 4.15 2.43 -16.28
CA HIS A 186 3.95 1.43 -15.21
C HIS A 186 2.71 1.74 -14.35
N GLU A 187 2.58 2.97 -13.87
CA GLU A 187 1.42 3.39 -13.08
C GLU A 187 0.12 3.40 -13.91
N MET A 188 0.22 3.67 -15.22
CA MET A 188 -0.94 3.60 -16.13
C MET A 188 -1.43 2.16 -16.36
N VAL A 189 -0.55 1.16 -16.30
CA VAL A 189 -1.00 -0.26 -16.29
C VAL A 189 -1.81 -0.54 -15.02
N HIS A 190 -1.38 -0.03 -13.87
CA HIS A 190 -2.17 -0.13 -12.63
C HIS A 190 -3.48 0.64 -12.71
N GLN A 191 -3.49 1.82 -13.35
CA GLN A 191 -4.71 2.56 -13.63
C GLN A 191 -5.69 1.73 -14.48
N TRP A 192 -5.19 1.12 -15.56
CA TRP A 192 -6.00 0.25 -16.41
C TRP A 192 -6.58 -0.95 -15.62
N GLN A 193 -5.78 -1.58 -14.77
CA GLN A 193 -6.26 -2.65 -13.90
C GLN A 193 -7.41 -2.16 -13.00
N ALA A 194 -7.23 -1.00 -12.35
CA ALA A 194 -8.23 -0.43 -11.46
C ALA A 194 -9.52 -0.06 -12.20
N GLU A 195 -9.42 0.62 -13.35
CA GLU A 195 -10.57 1.04 -14.17
C GLU A 195 -11.29 -0.14 -14.84
N SER A 196 -10.58 -1.26 -15.05
CA SER A 196 -11.13 -2.52 -15.56
C SER A 196 -11.65 -3.45 -14.45
N ALA A 197 -11.71 -2.98 -13.20
CA ALA A 197 -12.08 -3.78 -12.03
C ALA A 197 -11.23 -5.05 -11.85
N LEU A 198 -9.98 -5.02 -12.30
CA LEU A 198 -9.00 -6.07 -12.13
C LEU A 198 -8.20 -5.86 -10.83
N PRO A 199 -7.61 -6.93 -10.25
CA PRO A 199 -6.66 -6.76 -9.15
C PRO A 199 -5.48 -5.88 -9.55
N VAL A 200 -5.20 -4.83 -8.77
CA VAL A 200 -4.04 -3.95 -8.99
C VAL A 200 -2.80 -4.64 -8.43
N ASP A 201 -2.13 -5.40 -9.26
CA ASP A 201 -0.94 -6.18 -8.90
C ASP A 201 0.04 -6.31 -10.09
N HIS A 202 1.18 -6.96 -9.86
CA HIS A 202 2.17 -7.32 -10.89
C HIS A 202 2.01 -8.78 -11.35
N GLY A 203 0.79 -9.29 -11.36
CA GLY A 203 0.43 -10.65 -11.78
C GLY A 203 0.48 -10.84 -13.30
N THR A 204 -0.25 -11.87 -13.78
CA THR A 204 -0.27 -12.22 -15.21
C THR A 204 -0.86 -11.14 -16.11
N GLY A 205 -1.74 -10.29 -15.59
CA GLY A 205 -2.33 -9.16 -16.33
C GLY A 205 -1.43 -7.92 -16.44
N PHE A 206 -0.25 -7.95 -15.81
CA PHE A 206 0.72 -6.83 -15.86
C PHE A 206 1.80 -7.02 -16.96
N ARG A 207 1.89 -8.20 -17.58
CA ARG A 207 2.92 -8.55 -18.58
C ARG A 207 2.43 -8.34 -19.98
#